data_1bd982cc69eec00ccddee4776579c6c7
#
_entry.id   1bd982cc69eec00ccddee4776579c6c7
#
_cell.length_a   1.000
_cell.length_b   1.000
_cell.length_c   1.000
_cell.angle_alpha   90.00
_cell.angle_beta   90.00
_cell.angle_gamma   90.00
#
_symmetry.space_group_name_H-M   'P 1'
#
loop_
_entity.id
_entity.type
_entity.pdbx_description
1 polymer ?
#
loop_
_entity_poly.entity_id
_entity_poly.type
_entity_poly.pdbx_seq_one_letter_code
_entity_poly.pdbx_strand_id
1 'polypeptide(L)'
;MRGHHRGRMDAMTDALTAAIDDRRAALIGLAQDLIRIPTLNPPGRNYRAICDYLAARLIAQGWEVEVIRAVGAPGDSDAYPRWNLVARMASGQAGECVHFNSHHDVVEVGHGWTRDPFGAELDGDRIYGRGACDMKGGLAASVIAVEAFLATTPDWRGRIEISATADEESGGYGGVAWLAERGYFAPERVQHVIIPEPLHKDRICLGHRGVWWAEVETHGRIAHGSMPFLGDSAIRHMGAVLEEIEHHLYPLLATRRTAMPVVPPEARQSTLNINSIHGGEPEPPAGYTGLPAPCVADRCRIILDRRFLIEEAVAEVKAELRAVLDRVQSRRPGFSYTIRDLFEVQPTQTSRDAPIVRSTADAIERVLGQVADYVVSPGTYDQKHIDRIGRLKNCIAYGPGLLHLAHQPDEWVGVQDMVDSAKVMALVLQDLLR
;
A
#
# COMPACT_ATOMS: atom_id res chain seq x y z
N MET A 1 -34.51 -28.86 13.57
CA MET A 1 -33.51 -28.69 12.52
C MET A 1 -32.52 -27.53 12.77
N ARG A 2 -32.93 -26.36 13.34
CA ARG A 2 -32.00 -25.23 13.56
C ARG A 2 -30.86 -25.48 14.57
N GLY A 3 -31.05 -26.30 15.62
CA GLY A 3 -30.03 -26.59 16.64
C GLY A 3 -28.92 -27.53 16.15
N HIS A 4 -29.20 -28.50 15.28
CA HIS A 4 -28.20 -29.40 14.71
C HIS A 4 -27.29 -28.72 13.71
N HIS A 5 -27.80 -27.70 13.00
CA HIS A 5 -27.00 -26.94 12.02
C HIS A 5 -26.00 -26.00 12.73
N ARG A 6 -26.42 -25.35 13.83
CA ARG A 6 -25.57 -24.44 14.62
C ARG A 6 -24.41 -25.21 15.28
N GLY A 7 -24.71 -26.36 15.95
CA GLY A 7 -23.66 -27.17 16.57
C GLY A 7 -22.64 -27.75 15.61
N ARG A 8 -23.04 -28.04 14.34
CA ARG A 8 -22.12 -28.50 13.30
C ARG A 8 -21.21 -27.35 12.79
N MET A 9 -21.76 -26.15 12.68
CA MET A 9 -20.97 -24.96 12.31
C MET A 9 -19.94 -24.60 13.38
N ASP A 10 -20.33 -24.64 14.66
CA ASP A 10 -19.42 -24.34 15.78
C ASP A 10 -18.28 -25.37 15.82
N ALA A 11 -18.55 -26.67 15.69
CA ALA A 11 -17.50 -27.69 15.66
C ALA A 11 -16.54 -27.57 14.47
N MET A 12 -17.00 -27.10 13.32
CA MET A 12 -16.13 -26.87 12.15
C MET A 12 -15.27 -25.61 12.32
N THR A 13 -15.82 -24.58 12.93
CA THR A 13 -15.06 -23.37 13.32
C THR A 13 -13.94 -23.73 14.28
N ASP A 14 -14.24 -24.54 15.32
CA ASP A 14 -13.26 -25.01 16.30
C ASP A 14 -12.16 -25.84 15.65
N ALA A 15 -12.51 -26.75 14.74
CA ALA A 15 -11.53 -27.56 14.02
C ALA A 15 -10.60 -26.71 13.13
N LEU A 16 -11.15 -25.69 12.45
CA LEU A 16 -10.39 -24.80 11.59
C LEU A 16 -9.42 -23.92 12.40
N THR A 17 -9.91 -23.33 13.49
CA THR A 17 -9.06 -22.48 14.36
C THR A 17 -7.98 -23.31 15.06
N ALA A 18 -8.27 -24.52 15.52
CA ALA A 18 -7.29 -25.45 16.07
C ALA A 18 -6.21 -25.84 15.03
N ALA A 19 -6.62 -26.08 13.78
CA ALA A 19 -5.68 -26.40 12.71
C ALA A 19 -4.69 -25.25 12.43
N ILE A 20 -5.04 -23.99 12.70
CA ILE A 20 -4.13 -22.84 12.62
C ILE A 20 -3.21 -22.80 13.83
N ASP A 21 -3.72 -23.04 15.04
CA ASP A 21 -2.89 -23.12 16.24
C ASP A 21 -1.81 -24.22 16.10
N ASP A 22 -2.16 -25.36 15.55
CA ASP A 22 -1.22 -26.47 15.25
C ASP A 22 -0.15 -26.06 14.22
N ARG A 23 -0.43 -25.08 13.36
CA ARG A 23 0.48 -24.55 12.34
C ARG A 23 1.28 -23.32 12.81
N ARG A 24 1.19 -22.93 14.07
CA ARG A 24 1.90 -21.76 14.62
C ARG A 24 3.39 -21.78 14.29
N ALA A 25 4.06 -22.92 14.45
CA ALA A 25 5.48 -23.05 14.13
C ALA A 25 5.77 -22.90 12.64
N ALA A 26 4.90 -23.42 11.78
CA ALA A 26 5.00 -23.27 10.33
C ALA A 26 4.77 -21.82 9.88
N LEU A 27 3.84 -21.09 10.54
CA LEU A 27 3.61 -19.68 10.32
C LEU A 27 4.83 -18.84 10.66
N ILE A 28 5.44 -19.07 11.84
CA ILE A 28 6.67 -18.39 12.26
C ILE A 28 7.79 -18.65 11.25
N GLY A 29 8.02 -19.92 10.90
CA GLY A 29 9.06 -20.30 9.94
C GLY A 29 8.86 -19.65 8.57
N LEU A 30 7.64 -19.65 8.04
CA LEU A 30 7.32 -19.01 6.76
C LEU A 30 7.59 -17.50 6.82
N ALA A 31 7.11 -16.80 7.85
CA ALA A 31 7.36 -15.38 8.02
C ALA A 31 8.86 -15.06 8.09
N GLN A 32 9.62 -15.86 8.86
CA GLN A 32 11.07 -15.71 8.98
C GLN A 32 11.78 -15.90 7.64
N ASP A 33 11.42 -16.92 6.88
CA ASP A 33 12.04 -17.20 5.59
C ASP A 33 11.76 -16.08 4.57
N LEU A 34 10.52 -15.55 4.55
CA LEU A 34 10.17 -14.43 3.70
C LEU A 34 10.92 -13.14 4.06
N ILE A 35 11.08 -12.85 5.36
CA ILE A 35 11.83 -11.68 5.84
C ILE A 35 13.31 -11.78 5.47
N ARG A 36 13.91 -12.96 5.56
CA ARG A 36 15.31 -13.20 5.21
C ARG A 36 15.65 -13.02 3.74
N ILE A 37 14.64 -12.92 2.87
CA ILE A 37 14.83 -12.57 1.46
C ILE A 37 14.67 -11.04 1.32
N PRO A 38 15.76 -10.24 1.16
CA PRO A 38 15.72 -8.79 1.17
C PRO A 38 15.24 -8.24 -0.19
N THR A 39 13.94 -8.08 -0.33
CA THR A 39 13.26 -7.60 -1.54
C THR A 39 13.15 -6.08 -1.58
N LEU A 40 14.30 -5.39 -1.52
CA LEU A 40 14.38 -3.94 -1.43
C LEU A 40 13.85 -3.22 -2.69
N ASN A 41 12.99 -2.24 -2.50
CA ASN A 41 12.43 -1.38 -3.53
C ASN A 41 12.49 0.11 -3.08
N PRO A 42 13.14 1.02 -3.82
CA PRO A 42 13.97 0.72 -4.98
C PRO A 42 15.25 -0.08 -4.64
N PRO A 43 15.92 -0.77 -5.60
CA PRO A 43 15.62 -0.82 -7.04
C PRO A 43 14.76 -2.01 -7.50
N GLY A 44 14.34 -2.91 -6.61
CA GLY A 44 13.63 -4.16 -6.91
C GLY A 44 14.54 -5.39 -6.86
N ARG A 45 15.22 -5.56 -5.73
CA ARG A 45 16.16 -6.68 -5.51
C ARG A 45 15.43 -7.96 -5.12
N ASN A 46 15.96 -9.09 -5.51
CA ASN A 46 15.56 -10.43 -5.07
C ASN A 46 14.08 -10.81 -5.34
N TYR A 47 13.38 -10.11 -6.21
CA TYR A 47 11.99 -10.41 -6.54
C TYR A 47 11.79 -11.83 -7.10
N ARG A 48 12.73 -12.30 -7.92
CA ARG A 48 12.69 -13.67 -8.43
C ARG A 48 12.88 -14.69 -7.32
N ALA A 49 13.77 -14.45 -6.37
CA ALA A 49 14.07 -15.38 -5.29
C ALA A 49 12.86 -15.60 -4.36
N ILE A 50 12.14 -14.54 -3.99
CA ILE A 50 10.94 -14.68 -3.15
C ILE A 50 9.80 -15.37 -3.91
N CYS A 51 9.63 -15.08 -5.21
CA CYS A 51 8.65 -15.77 -6.04
C CYS A 51 8.98 -17.26 -6.18
N ASP A 52 10.24 -17.62 -6.41
CA ASP A 52 10.66 -19.03 -6.52
C ASP A 52 10.50 -19.78 -5.18
N TYR A 53 10.78 -19.14 -4.04
CA TYR A 53 10.55 -19.72 -2.72
C TYR A 53 9.07 -20.05 -2.49
N LEU A 54 8.19 -19.08 -2.75
CA LEU A 54 6.74 -19.28 -2.61
C LEU A 54 6.21 -20.29 -3.62
N ALA A 55 6.68 -20.23 -4.88
CA ALA A 55 6.29 -21.19 -5.92
C ALA A 55 6.61 -22.62 -5.51
N ALA A 56 7.82 -22.89 -5.04
CA ALA A 56 8.22 -24.23 -4.59
C ALA A 56 7.30 -24.76 -3.49
N ARG A 57 6.94 -23.91 -2.51
CA ARG A 57 6.02 -24.28 -1.42
C ARG A 57 4.62 -24.61 -1.94
N LEU A 58 4.06 -23.75 -2.78
CA LEU A 58 2.67 -23.90 -3.26
C LEU A 58 2.54 -25.04 -4.27
N ILE A 59 3.51 -25.22 -5.18
CA ILE A 59 3.54 -26.37 -6.12
C ILE A 59 3.56 -27.70 -5.35
N ALA A 60 4.36 -27.79 -4.27
CA ALA A 60 4.43 -29.00 -3.45
C ALA A 60 3.08 -29.34 -2.78
N GLN A 61 2.16 -28.38 -2.69
CA GLN A 61 0.80 -28.56 -2.16
C GLN A 61 -0.26 -28.71 -3.26
N GLY A 62 0.15 -28.82 -4.52
CA GLY A 62 -0.76 -29.05 -5.65
C GLY A 62 -1.38 -27.79 -6.28
N TRP A 63 -0.83 -26.60 -6.00
CA TRP A 63 -1.30 -25.37 -6.63
C TRP A 63 -0.81 -25.24 -8.07
N GLU A 64 -1.65 -24.65 -8.93
CA GLU A 64 -1.20 -24.09 -10.19
C GLU A 64 -0.50 -22.76 -9.90
N VAL A 65 0.77 -22.61 -10.32
CA VAL A 65 1.57 -21.42 -10.00
C VAL A 65 2.16 -20.81 -11.26
N GLU A 66 1.98 -19.51 -11.40
CA GLU A 66 2.60 -18.70 -12.44
C GLU A 66 3.60 -17.73 -11.79
N VAL A 67 4.86 -17.73 -12.27
CA VAL A 67 5.86 -16.71 -11.93
C VAL A 67 6.04 -15.83 -13.14
N ILE A 68 5.64 -14.56 -13.03
CA ILE A 68 5.37 -13.66 -14.14
C ILE A 68 6.27 -12.43 -14.05
N ARG A 69 7.06 -12.14 -15.10
CA ARG A 69 7.77 -10.87 -15.22
C ARG A 69 6.87 -9.81 -15.85
N ALA A 70 6.71 -8.68 -15.19
CA ALA A 70 5.99 -7.52 -15.71
C ALA A 70 6.89 -6.73 -16.67
N VAL A 71 7.14 -7.30 -17.85
CA VAL A 71 8.00 -6.73 -18.87
C VAL A 71 7.49 -5.36 -19.32
N GLY A 72 8.38 -4.37 -19.31
CA GLY A 72 8.08 -2.99 -19.72
C GLY A 72 7.33 -2.15 -18.70
N ALA A 73 7.05 -2.69 -17.51
CA ALA A 73 6.54 -1.90 -16.40
C ALA A 73 7.58 -0.86 -15.93
N PRO A 74 7.16 0.27 -15.33
CA PRO A 74 8.08 1.22 -14.73
C PRO A 74 9.07 0.52 -13.79
N GLY A 75 10.37 0.78 -13.96
CA GLY A 75 11.45 0.15 -13.20
C GLY A 75 11.86 -1.25 -13.64
N ASP A 76 11.15 -1.91 -14.57
CA ASP A 76 11.57 -3.20 -15.12
C ASP A 76 12.83 -3.06 -15.96
N SER A 77 13.80 -3.89 -15.69
CA SER A 77 15.05 -4.01 -16.46
C SER A 77 15.64 -5.41 -16.24
N ASP A 78 16.63 -5.78 -17.04
CA ASP A 78 17.32 -7.06 -16.83
C ASP A 78 18.12 -7.11 -15.52
N ALA A 79 18.55 -5.95 -15.02
CA ALA A 79 19.20 -5.85 -13.70
C ALA A 79 18.21 -5.94 -12.54
N TYR A 80 17.00 -5.44 -12.74
CA TYR A 80 15.94 -5.38 -11.72
C TYR A 80 14.57 -5.77 -12.32
N PRO A 81 14.40 -7.05 -12.68
CA PRO A 81 13.17 -7.52 -13.30
C PRO A 81 12.02 -7.56 -12.29
N ARG A 82 10.82 -7.11 -12.71
CA ARG A 82 9.60 -7.06 -11.88
C ARG A 82 8.90 -8.41 -11.92
N TRP A 83 9.24 -9.29 -10.97
CA TRP A 83 8.65 -10.61 -10.86
C TRP A 83 7.47 -10.61 -9.89
N ASN A 84 6.39 -11.24 -10.32
CA ASN A 84 5.18 -11.49 -9.55
C ASN A 84 4.91 -13.00 -9.51
N LEU A 85 4.20 -13.44 -8.48
CA LEU A 85 3.67 -14.79 -8.39
C LEU A 85 2.15 -14.72 -8.32
N VAL A 86 1.46 -15.58 -9.06
CA VAL A 86 0.03 -15.87 -8.91
C VAL A 86 -0.15 -17.37 -8.81
N ALA A 87 -0.74 -17.82 -7.72
CA ALA A 87 -1.04 -19.21 -7.46
C ALA A 87 -2.56 -19.41 -7.37
N ARG A 88 -3.07 -20.52 -7.90
CA ARG A 88 -4.49 -20.86 -7.94
C ARG A 88 -4.74 -22.28 -7.49
N MET A 89 -5.78 -22.45 -6.66
CA MET A 89 -6.35 -23.72 -6.28
C MET A 89 -7.84 -23.70 -6.61
N ALA A 90 -8.33 -24.76 -7.27
CA ALA A 90 -9.74 -24.92 -7.60
C ALA A 90 -10.31 -26.18 -6.93
N SER A 91 -11.52 -26.08 -6.39
CA SER A 91 -12.21 -27.23 -5.79
C SER A 91 -12.76 -28.23 -6.81
N GLY A 92 -12.82 -27.85 -8.08
CA GLY A 92 -13.53 -28.61 -9.13
C GLY A 92 -15.03 -28.37 -9.12
N GLN A 93 -15.58 -27.63 -8.17
CA GLN A 93 -17.00 -27.28 -8.07
C GLN A 93 -17.21 -25.79 -8.38
N ALA A 94 -18.35 -25.46 -8.98
CA ALA A 94 -18.71 -24.07 -9.23
C ALA A 94 -18.87 -23.29 -7.92
N GLY A 95 -18.36 -22.07 -7.89
CA GLY A 95 -18.40 -21.17 -6.73
C GLY A 95 -17.63 -19.90 -7.00
N GLU A 96 -17.55 -19.04 -6.00
CA GLU A 96 -16.84 -17.76 -6.06
C GLU A 96 -15.32 -17.94 -5.92
N CYS A 97 -14.58 -16.89 -6.15
CA CYS A 97 -13.13 -16.84 -5.96
C CYS A 97 -12.77 -15.83 -4.88
N VAL A 98 -12.00 -16.26 -3.89
CA VAL A 98 -11.36 -15.40 -2.91
C VAL A 98 -9.88 -15.29 -3.26
N HIS A 99 -9.38 -14.07 -3.39
CA HIS A 99 -7.99 -13.77 -3.73
C HIS A 99 -7.30 -13.05 -2.57
N PHE A 100 -6.18 -13.57 -2.10
CA PHE A 100 -5.27 -12.89 -1.18
C PHE A 100 -4.16 -12.25 -2.00
N ASN A 101 -4.13 -10.91 -2.01
CA ASN A 101 -3.07 -10.16 -2.67
C ASN A 101 -2.10 -9.58 -1.64
N SER A 102 -0.83 -9.91 -1.75
CA SER A 102 0.20 -9.37 -0.88
C SER A 102 1.36 -8.83 -1.70
N HIS A 103 1.89 -7.67 -1.35
CA HIS A 103 3.17 -7.27 -1.93
C HIS A 103 4.32 -7.97 -1.22
N HIS A 104 5.40 -8.17 -1.94
CA HIS A 104 6.61 -8.81 -1.40
C HIS A 104 7.80 -7.87 -1.29
N ASP A 105 7.71 -6.69 -1.93
CA ASP A 105 8.74 -5.67 -1.82
C ASP A 105 8.71 -4.97 -0.46
N VAL A 106 9.84 -4.39 -0.10
CA VAL A 106 10.02 -3.66 1.15
C VAL A 106 10.88 -2.42 0.89
N VAL A 107 10.62 -1.33 1.63
CA VAL A 107 11.42 -0.11 1.54
C VAL A 107 12.84 -0.30 2.08
N GLU A 108 13.72 0.68 1.79
CA GLU A 108 15.06 0.74 2.35
C GLU A 108 15.04 0.65 3.88
N VAL A 109 16.07 0.05 4.45
CA VAL A 109 16.15 -0.16 5.90
C VAL A 109 16.31 1.13 6.69
N GLY A 110 16.99 2.13 6.13
CA GLY A 110 17.30 3.38 6.83
C GLY A 110 18.32 3.20 7.95
N HIS A 111 18.30 4.11 8.93
CA HIS A 111 19.20 4.12 10.07
C HIS A 111 18.45 3.80 11.38
N GLY A 112 19.21 3.48 12.43
CA GLY A 112 18.64 3.34 13.78
C GLY A 112 18.23 1.92 14.15
N TRP A 113 18.49 0.92 13.32
CA TRP A 113 18.26 -0.49 13.66
C TRP A 113 19.20 -0.94 14.79
N THR A 114 18.63 -1.62 15.77
CA THR A 114 19.39 -2.29 16.85
C THR A 114 19.52 -3.80 16.61
N ARG A 115 18.74 -4.34 15.67
CA ARG A 115 18.72 -5.75 15.24
C ARG A 115 19.05 -5.85 13.75
N ASP A 116 19.41 -7.06 13.28
CA ASP A 116 19.60 -7.29 11.83
C ASP A 116 18.24 -7.12 11.10
N PRO A 117 18.14 -6.18 10.17
CA PRO A 117 16.88 -5.93 9.43
C PRO A 117 16.34 -7.13 8.66
N PHE A 118 17.18 -8.11 8.33
CA PHE A 118 16.82 -9.32 7.61
C PHE A 118 17.13 -10.61 8.39
N GLY A 119 17.48 -10.48 9.66
CA GLY A 119 17.73 -11.63 10.55
C GLY A 119 16.49 -12.42 10.91
N ALA A 120 15.32 -11.79 10.83
CA ALA A 120 14.02 -12.36 11.23
C ALA A 120 14.05 -12.93 12.65
N GLU A 121 14.64 -12.18 13.58
CA GLU A 121 14.80 -12.59 14.97
C GLU A 121 13.44 -12.73 15.64
N LEU A 122 13.22 -13.89 16.28
CA LEU A 122 12.06 -14.11 17.15
C LEU A 122 12.46 -13.80 18.59
N ASP A 123 11.80 -12.81 19.19
CA ASP A 123 11.97 -12.43 20.59
C ASP A 123 10.59 -12.34 21.26
N GLY A 124 10.32 -13.28 22.15
CA GLY A 124 9.00 -13.45 22.74
C GLY A 124 7.92 -13.73 21.69
N ASP A 125 6.95 -12.85 21.60
CA ASP A 125 5.86 -12.94 20.62
C ASP A 125 6.09 -12.04 19.38
N ARG A 126 7.33 -11.61 19.09
CA ARG A 126 7.64 -10.68 18.01
C ARG A 126 8.68 -11.23 17.07
N ILE A 127 8.39 -11.13 15.77
CA ILE A 127 9.39 -11.37 14.71
C ILE A 127 9.86 -10.01 14.20
N TYR A 128 11.13 -9.72 14.36
CA TYR A 128 11.74 -8.46 13.96
C TYR A 128 12.34 -8.57 12.56
N GLY A 129 12.12 -7.52 11.76
CA GLY A 129 12.76 -7.40 10.45
C GLY A 129 12.03 -6.42 9.54
N ARG A 130 12.73 -5.88 8.54
CA ARG A 130 12.12 -5.06 7.49
C ARG A 130 11.14 -5.90 6.67
N GLY A 131 9.91 -5.43 6.58
CA GLY A 131 8.83 -6.16 5.93
C GLY A 131 8.11 -7.17 6.85
N ALA A 132 8.52 -7.30 8.12
CA ALA A 132 7.81 -8.15 9.07
C ALA A 132 6.37 -7.68 9.27
N CYS A 133 6.19 -6.38 9.47
CA CYS A 133 4.89 -5.73 9.60
C CYS A 133 4.28 -5.47 8.21
N ASP A 134 5.04 -4.89 7.30
CA ASP A 134 4.60 -4.41 5.99
C ASP A 134 5.33 -5.12 4.84
N MET A 135 4.74 -6.24 4.26
CA MET A 135 3.56 -6.97 4.75
C MET A 135 3.80 -8.50 4.72
N LYS A 136 5.07 -8.96 4.85
CA LYS A 136 5.42 -10.40 4.78
C LYS A 136 4.78 -11.24 5.89
N GLY A 137 4.53 -10.65 7.07
CA GLY A 137 3.75 -11.28 8.13
C GLY A 137 2.31 -11.56 7.71
N GLY A 138 1.69 -10.61 7.02
CA GLY A 138 0.36 -10.76 6.44
C GLY A 138 0.31 -11.81 5.32
N LEU A 139 1.32 -11.80 4.44
CA LEU A 139 1.47 -12.82 3.41
C LEU A 139 1.60 -14.22 4.03
N ALA A 140 2.44 -14.40 5.05
CA ALA A 140 2.60 -15.68 5.74
C ALA A 140 1.28 -16.13 6.39
N ALA A 141 0.56 -15.20 7.05
CA ALA A 141 -0.72 -15.48 7.69
C ALA A 141 -1.78 -15.94 6.68
N SER A 142 -1.86 -15.30 5.50
CA SER A 142 -2.81 -15.68 4.44
C SER A 142 -2.53 -17.06 3.87
N VAL A 143 -1.26 -17.42 3.64
CA VAL A 143 -0.86 -18.76 3.18
C VAL A 143 -1.28 -19.83 4.19
N ILE A 144 -0.97 -19.62 5.47
CA ILE A 144 -1.32 -20.58 6.54
C ILE A 144 -2.84 -20.67 6.74
N ALA A 145 -3.57 -19.56 6.58
CA ALA A 145 -5.04 -19.57 6.63
C ALA A 145 -5.64 -20.49 5.55
N VAL A 146 -5.11 -20.38 4.33
CA VAL A 146 -5.57 -21.23 3.20
C VAL A 146 -5.17 -22.69 3.42
N GLU A 147 -3.95 -22.97 3.88
CA GLU A 147 -3.51 -24.35 4.17
C GLU A 147 -4.39 -25.03 5.24
N ALA A 148 -4.76 -24.31 6.29
CA ALA A 148 -5.64 -24.82 7.33
C ALA A 148 -7.06 -25.03 6.81
N PHE A 149 -7.58 -24.10 6.03
CA PHE A 149 -8.90 -24.22 5.41
C PHE A 149 -8.99 -25.43 4.49
N LEU A 150 -8.03 -25.62 3.59
CA LEU A 150 -8.00 -26.78 2.67
C LEU A 150 -7.91 -28.11 3.42
N ALA A 151 -7.19 -28.17 4.53
CA ALA A 151 -7.04 -29.38 5.34
C ALA A 151 -8.31 -29.74 6.13
N THR A 152 -9.16 -28.76 6.47
CA THR A 152 -10.32 -28.97 7.36
C THR A 152 -11.67 -28.89 6.66
N THR A 153 -11.70 -28.42 5.40
CA THR A 153 -12.93 -28.16 4.64
C THR A 153 -12.90 -28.87 3.28
N PRO A 154 -13.02 -30.21 3.23
CA PRO A 154 -12.87 -30.95 1.98
C PRO A 154 -13.99 -30.67 0.95
N ASP A 155 -15.17 -30.22 1.40
CA ASP A 155 -16.35 -29.98 0.55
C ASP A 155 -16.49 -28.51 0.11
N TRP A 156 -15.39 -27.76 0.10
CA TRP A 156 -15.40 -26.36 -0.34
C TRP A 156 -15.68 -26.20 -1.84
N ARG A 157 -16.14 -25.03 -2.24
CA ARG A 157 -16.53 -24.73 -3.61
C ARG A 157 -15.83 -23.48 -4.13
N GLY A 158 -15.61 -23.43 -5.47
CA GLY A 158 -15.04 -22.26 -6.10
C GLY A 158 -13.51 -22.31 -6.21
N ARG A 159 -12.87 -21.20 -6.02
CA ARG A 159 -11.43 -21.01 -6.22
C ARG A 159 -10.81 -20.16 -5.11
N ILE A 160 -9.53 -20.41 -4.87
CA ILE A 160 -8.69 -19.56 -4.02
C ILE A 160 -7.50 -19.14 -4.88
N GLU A 161 -7.17 -17.86 -4.85
CA GLU A 161 -5.96 -17.33 -5.47
C GLU A 161 -5.10 -16.64 -4.41
N ILE A 162 -3.77 -16.75 -4.58
CA ILE A 162 -2.77 -16.03 -3.78
C ILE A 162 -1.85 -15.35 -4.79
N SER A 163 -1.63 -14.05 -4.64
CA SER A 163 -0.58 -13.33 -5.37
C SER A 163 0.45 -12.76 -4.41
N ALA A 164 1.71 -12.78 -4.85
CA ALA A 164 2.80 -12.05 -4.26
C ALA A 164 3.34 -11.09 -5.32
N THR A 165 3.13 -9.79 -5.12
CA THR A 165 3.28 -8.76 -6.14
C THR A 165 4.42 -7.81 -5.86
N ALA A 166 4.97 -7.23 -6.92
CA ALA A 166 6.07 -6.29 -6.90
C ALA A 166 5.59 -4.84 -6.75
N ASP A 167 6.50 -3.97 -6.26
CA ASP A 167 6.44 -2.51 -6.40
C ASP A 167 5.27 -1.81 -5.71
N GLU A 168 4.61 -2.40 -4.72
CA GLU A 168 3.57 -1.69 -3.96
C GLU A 168 4.14 -0.40 -3.38
N GLU A 169 5.31 -0.47 -2.76
CA GLU A 169 6.03 0.62 -2.10
C GLU A 169 6.45 1.77 -3.04
N SER A 170 6.43 1.51 -4.34
CA SER A 170 6.69 2.51 -5.39
C SER A 170 5.53 2.72 -6.36
N GLY A 171 4.30 2.37 -5.94
CA GLY A 171 3.06 2.65 -6.63
C GLY A 171 2.36 1.48 -7.30
N GLY A 172 2.91 0.26 -7.26
CA GLY A 172 2.26 -0.98 -7.70
C GLY A 172 2.19 -1.21 -9.22
N TYR A 173 2.93 -0.43 -10.02
CA TYR A 173 2.84 -0.52 -11.49
C TYR A 173 3.46 -1.79 -12.06
N GLY A 174 4.55 -2.30 -11.48
CA GLY A 174 5.16 -3.58 -11.84
C GLY A 174 4.48 -4.80 -11.21
N GLY A 175 3.51 -4.56 -10.33
CA GLY A 175 2.76 -5.55 -9.57
C GLY A 175 1.29 -5.59 -9.96
N VAL A 176 0.45 -5.16 -9.03
CA VAL A 176 -1.02 -5.29 -9.14
C VAL A 176 -1.58 -4.52 -10.34
N ALA A 177 -1.06 -3.34 -10.69
CA ALA A 177 -1.55 -2.62 -11.87
C ALA A 177 -1.35 -3.46 -13.14
N TRP A 178 -0.14 -4.01 -13.34
CA TRP A 178 0.20 -4.83 -14.49
C TRP A 178 -0.66 -6.11 -14.58
N LEU A 179 -0.91 -6.75 -13.44
CA LEU A 179 -1.78 -7.93 -13.36
C LEU A 179 -3.25 -7.56 -13.62
N ALA A 180 -3.74 -6.45 -13.07
CA ALA A 180 -5.11 -5.98 -13.25
C ALA A 180 -5.42 -5.66 -14.71
N GLU A 181 -4.48 -5.03 -15.45
CA GLU A 181 -4.59 -4.79 -16.90
C GLU A 181 -4.75 -6.09 -17.70
N ARG A 182 -4.30 -7.22 -17.17
CA ARG A 182 -4.36 -8.55 -17.81
C ARG A 182 -5.49 -9.42 -17.26
N GLY A 183 -6.41 -8.80 -16.50
CA GLY A 183 -7.63 -9.46 -16.04
C GLY A 183 -7.47 -10.35 -14.80
N TYR A 184 -6.31 -10.31 -14.11
CA TYR A 184 -6.13 -11.12 -12.90
C TYR A 184 -7.05 -10.71 -11.76
N PHE A 185 -7.56 -9.49 -11.76
CA PHE A 185 -8.54 -8.97 -10.80
C PHE A 185 -9.88 -8.62 -11.45
N ALA A 186 -10.17 -9.16 -12.63
CA ALA A 186 -11.47 -8.95 -13.28
C ALA A 186 -12.60 -9.61 -12.46
N PRO A 187 -13.79 -8.98 -12.33
CA PRO A 187 -14.91 -9.51 -11.55
C PRO A 187 -15.41 -10.90 -12.00
N GLU A 188 -15.17 -11.25 -13.26
CA GLU A 188 -15.49 -12.58 -13.82
C GLU A 188 -14.53 -13.65 -13.31
N ARG A 189 -13.32 -13.27 -12.91
CA ARG A 189 -12.29 -14.16 -12.38
C ARG A 189 -12.30 -14.22 -10.85
N VAL A 190 -12.41 -13.06 -10.20
CA VAL A 190 -12.29 -12.89 -8.74
C VAL A 190 -13.50 -12.13 -8.22
N GLN A 191 -14.12 -12.60 -7.15
CA GLN A 191 -15.27 -11.95 -6.53
C GLN A 191 -14.92 -11.23 -5.23
N HIS A 192 -13.88 -11.67 -4.51
CA HIS A 192 -13.49 -11.14 -3.21
C HIS A 192 -11.98 -11.02 -3.12
N VAL A 193 -11.48 -9.89 -2.62
CA VAL A 193 -10.05 -9.69 -2.39
C VAL A 193 -9.79 -9.25 -0.95
N ILE A 194 -8.81 -9.89 -0.31
CA ILE A 194 -8.21 -9.44 0.94
C ILE A 194 -6.75 -9.10 0.66
N ILE A 195 -6.32 -7.91 1.09
CA ILE A 195 -4.94 -7.48 1.09
C ILE A 195 -4.47 -7.50 2.56
N PRO A 196 -3.55 -8.41 2.96
CA PRO A 196 -3.16 -8.60 4.36
C PRO A 196 -2.22 -7.52 4.90
N GLU A 197 -2.60 -6.24 4.74
CA GLU A 197 -1.87 -5.05 5.19
C GLU A 197 -1.91 -4.84 6.73
N PRO A 198 -0.92 -4.15 7.32
CA PRO A 198 -0.76 -3.99 8.77
C PRO A 198 -1.71 -2.94 9.38
N LEU A 199 -2.99 -3.19 9.36
CA LEU A 199 -4.00 -2.25 9.86
C LEU A 199 -4.61 -2.65 11.20
N HIS A 200 -4.00 -3.63 11.88
CA HIS A 200 -4.42 -4.28 13.12
C HIS A 200 -5.50 -5.36 12.90
N LYS A 201 -5.37 -6.47 13.63
CA LYS A 201 -6.22 -7.67 13.49
C LYS A 201 -7.70 -7.49 13.82
N ASP A 202 -8.07 -6.42 14.52
CA ASP A 202 -9.45 -6.08 14.89
C ASP A 202 -10.10 -5.06 13.94
N ARG A 203 -9.40 -4.66 12.86
CA ARG A 203 -9.85 -3.61 11.96
C ARG A 203 -10.03 -4.11 10.54
N ILE A 204 -11.06 -3.60 9.88
CA ILE A 204 -11.28 -3.78 8.45
C ILE A 204 -11.01 -2.44 7.77
N CYS A 205 -9.98 -2.39 6.93
CA CYS A 205 -9.70 -1.21 6.14
C CYS A 205 -10.52 -1.25 4.84
N LEU A 206 -11.40 -0.27 4.73
CA LEU A 206 -12.35 -0.19 3.62
C LEU A 206 -11.76 0.48 2.38
N GLY A 207 -10.65 1.20 2.52
CA GLY A 207 -10.09 1.98 1.41
C GLY A 207 -9.01 2.95 1.86
N HIS A 208 -8.72 3.92 0.99
CA HIS A 208 -7.68 4.91 1.21
C HIS A 208 -8.03 6.27 0.61
N ARG A 209 -7.33 7.32 1.06
CA ARG A 209 -7.43 8.66 0.48
C ARG A 209 -6.83 8.69 -0.93
N GLY A 210 -7.17 9.75 -1.68
CA GLY A 210 -6.49 10.08 -2.93
C GLY A 210 -5.13 10.73 -2.69
N VAL A 211 -4.26 10.63 -3.68
CA VAL A 211 -2.96 11.31 -3.69
C VAL A 211 -2.71 11.92 -5.06
N TRP A 212 -2.15 13.12 -5.05
CA TRP A 212 -1.60 13.77 -6.24
C TRP A 212 -0.27 14.41 -5.88
N TRP A 213 0.80 13.92 -6.53
CA TRP A 213 2.12 14.54 -6.46
C TRP A 213 2.34 15.36 -7.71
N ALA A 214 2.81 16.57 -7.51
CA ALA A 214 3.10 17.49 -8.59
C ALA A 214 4.42 18.23 -8.34
N GLU A 215 5.09 18.53 -9.43
CA GLU A 215 6.19 19.49 -9.44
C GLU A 215 5.69 20.83 -9.98
N VAL A 216 5.97 21.91 -9.25
CA VAL A 216 5.76 23.27 -9.72
C VAL A 216 7.14 23.92 -9.86
N GLU A 217 7.42 24.42 -11.05
CA GLU A 217 8.66 25.18 -11.32
C GLU A 217 8.29 26.60 -11.69
N THR A 218 8.91 27.57 -11.02
CA THR A 218 8.85 29.00 -11.37
C THR A 218 10.09 29.38 -12.18
N HIS A 219 9.87 30.24 -13.18
CA HIS A 219 10.90 30.67 -14.10
C HIS A 219 11.28 32.12 -13.86
N GLY A 220 12.53 32.43 -14.11
CA GLY A 220 13.11 33.77 -13.98
C GLY A 220 14.09 34.07 -15.10
N ARG A 221 14.99 34.98 -14.83
CA ARG A 221 16.07 35.36 -15.73
C ARG A 221 17.37 35.55 -14.96
N ILE A 222 18.42 34.83 -15.39
CA ILE A 222 19.75 34.93 -14.78
C ILE A 222 20.33 36.32 -14.96
N ALA A 223 21.08 36.82 -13.96
CA ALA A 223 21.88 38.01 -14.01
C ALA A 223 22.97 37.94 -12.94
N HIS A 224 23.92 38.84 -13.02
CA HIS A 224 24.96 38.96 -12.01
C HIS A 224 24.35 39.34 -10.64
N GLY A 225 24.74 38.65 -9.57
CA GLY A 225 24.15 38.84 -8.23
C GLY A 225 24.23 40.22 -7.66
N SER A 226 25.26 41.02 -8.06
CA SER A 226 25.38 42.44 -7.67
C SER A 226 24.47 43.40 -8.46
N MET A 227 23.85 42.92 -9.53
CA MET A 227 22.92 43.67 -10.39
C MET A 227 21.59 42.92 -10.57
N PRO A 228 20.89 42.62 -9.48
CA PRO A 228 19.67 41.81 -9.54
C PRO A 228 18.53 42.47 -10.34
N PHE A 229 18.56 43.76 -10.53
CA PHE A 229 17.61 44.52 -11.34
C PHE A 229 17.70 44.21 -12.84
N LEU A 230 18.79 43.59 -13.30
CA LEU A 230 18.92 43.09 -14.68
C LEU A 230 18.37 41.65 -14.86
N GLY A 231 18.15 40.97 -13.75
CA GLY A 231 17.60 39.63 -13.72
C GLY A 231 16.11 39.58 -13.31
N ASP A 232 15.62 38.38 -13.12
CA ASP A 232 14.33 38.10 -12.48
C ASP A 232 14.46 36.81 -11.66
N SER A 233 14.22 36.90 -10.35
CA SER A 233 14.51 35.78 -9.44
C SER A 233 13.35 34.80 -9.35
N ALA A 234 13.55 33.58 -9.86
CA ALA A 234 12.63 32.50 -9.73
C ALA A 234 12.37 32.09 -8.25
N ILE A 235 13.39 32.23 -7.40
CA ILE A 235 13.23 31.98 -5.94
C ILE A 235 12.26 33.02 -5.33
N ARG A 236 12.34 34.28 -5.72
CA ARG A 236 11.37 35.28 -5.26
C ARG A 236 9.97 35.04 -5.83
N HIS A 237 9.86 34.47 -7.01
CA HIS A 237 8.59 34.02 -7.57
C HIS A 237 8.01 32.88 -6.75
N MET A 238 8.82 31.87 -6.42
CA MET A 238 8.40 30.75 -5.58
C MET A 238 7.98 31.20 -4.18
N GLY A 239 8.70 32.18 -3.59
CA GLY A 239 8.30 32.76 -2.31
C GLY A 239 6.87 33.32 -2.32
N ALA A 240 6.46 33.99 -3.43
CA ALA A 240 5.09 34.46 -3.59
C ALA A 240 4.08 33.31 -3.75
N VAL A 241 4.46 32.20 -4.37
CA VAL A 241 3.61 30.99 -4.46
C VAL A 241 3.40 30.38 -3.07
N LEU A 242 4.50 30.25 -2.29
CA LEU A 242 4.42 29.71 -0.93
C LEU A 242 3.54 30.58 -0.02
N GLU A 243 3.68 31.91 -0.12
CA GLU A 243 2.83 32.86 0.61
C GLU A 243 1.34 32.69 0.24
N GLU A 244 1.04 32.51 -1.04
CA GLU A 244 -0.33 32.32 -1.51
C GLU A 244 -0.90 30.96 -1.04
N ILE A 245 -0.09 29.91 -0.99
CA ILE A 245 -0.47 28.61 -0.41
C ILE A 245 -0.83 28.77 1.07
N GLU A 246 0.03 29.43 1.85
CA GLU A 246 -0.17 29.68 3.28
C GLU A 246 -1.46 30.45 3.57
N HIS A 247 -1.71 31.51 2.83
CA HIS A 247 -2.84 32.43 3.13
C HIS A 247 -4.19 32.00 2.53
N HIS A 248 -4.19 31.18 1.48
CA HIS A 248 -5.41 30.85 0.77
C HIS A 248 -5.67 29.35 0.63
N LEU A 249 -4.65 28.54 0.32
CA LEU A 249 -4.89 27.12 0.08
C LEU A 249 -4.98 26.33 1.38
N TYR A 250 -4.05 26.47 2.31
CA TYR A 250 -4.14 25.76 3.60
C TYR A 250 -5.39 26.08 4.40
N PRO A 251 -5.85 27.35 4.52
CA PRO A 251 -7.13 27.64 5.17
C PRO A 251 -8.32 26.97 4.49
N LEU A 252 -8.33 26.91 3.14
CA LEU A 252 -9.37 26.21 2.39
C LEU A 252 -9.37 24.72 2.69
N LEU A 253 -8.19 24.06 2.66
CA LEU A 253 -8.06 22.64 2.94
C LEU A 253 -8.48 22.29 4.38
N ALA A 254 -8.21 23.18 5.32
CA ALA A 254 -8.59 23.03 6.73
C ALA A 254 -10.10 22.91 6.95
N THR A 255 -10.92 23.45 6.02
CA THR A 255 -12.38 23.35 6.10
C THR A 255 -12.93 22.02 5.60
N ARG A 256 -12.12 21.21 4.91
CA ARG A 256 -12.58 19.98 4.26
C ARG A 256 -12.32 18.79 5.14
N ARG A 257 -13.37 18.04 5.43
CA ARG A 257 -13.30 16.79 6.20
C ARG A 257 -14.15 15.72 5.53
N THR A 258 -13.68 14.50 5.59
CA THR A 258 -14.42 13.32 5.11
C THR A 258 -15.19 12.65 6.23
N ALA A 259 -16.32 12.04 5.87
CA ALA A 259 -17.06 11.11 6.72
C ALA A 259 -16.42 9.72 6.76
N MET A 260 -15.48 9.40 5.84
CA MET A 260 -14.72 8.15 5.89
C MET A 260 -13.99 8.02 7.22
N PRO A 261 -13.94 6.82 7.81
CA PRO A 261 -13.25 6.58 9.09
C PRO A 261 -11.72 6.50 8.92
N VAL A 262 -11.12 7.55 8.35
CA VAL A 262 -9.66 7.64 8.16
C VAL A 262 -8.97 7.67 9.52
N VAL A 263 -7.89 6.93 9.65
CA VAL A 263 -7.06 6.86 10.84
C VAL A 263 -5.62 7.30 10.52
N PRO A 264 -4.99 8.12 11.41
CA PRO A 264 -5.57 8.73 12.61
C PRO A 264 -6.63 9.79 12.25
N PRO A 265 -7.47 10.25 13.19
CA PRO A 265 -8.57 11.19 12.92
C PRO A 265 -8.15 12.52 12.28
N GLU A 266 -6.92 12.96 12.49
CA GLU A 266 -6.31 14.15 11.86
C GLU A 266 -6.23 13.97 10.34
N ALA A 267 -6.04 12.76 9.87
CA ALA A 267 -5.99 12.43 8.44
C ALA A 267 -7.37 12.45 7.74
N ARG A 268 -8.46 12.73 8.46
CA ARG A 268 -9.79 12.99 7.89
C ARG A 268 -9.91 14.35 7.21
N GLN A 269 -8.84 15.12 7.24
CA GLN A 269 -8.73 16.42 6.60
C GLN A 269 -7.95 16.30 5.28
N SER A 270 -8.31 17.14 4.33
CA SER A 270 -7.55 17.34 3.11
C SER A 270 -6.21 18.01 3.42
N THR A 271 -5.11 17.54 2.84
CA THR A 271 -3.77 18.04 3.18
C THR A 271 -2.90 18.30 1.95
N LEU A 272 -2.00 19.24 2.07
CA LEU A 272 -0.90 19.49 1.15
C LEU A 272 0.40 19.53 1.95
N ASN A 273 1.40 18.78 1.52
CA ASN A 273 2.76 18.88 2.03
C ASN A 273 3.71 19.34 0.91
N ILE A 274 4.68 20.14 1.25
CA ILE A 274 5.77 20.51 0.33
C ILE A 274 6.96 19.65 0.69
N ASN A 275 7.22 18.63 -0.15
CA ASN A 275 8.22 17.60 0.13
C ASN A 275 9.66 18.11 -0.05
N SER A 276 9.84 19.02 -1.01
CA SER A 276 11.16 19.61 -1.29
C SER A 276 11.05 20.96 -1.98
N ILE A 277 12.09 21.75 -1.84
CA ILE A 277 12.30 23.00 -2.58
C ILE A 277 13.74 23.07 -3.05
N HIS A 278 13.94 23.39 -4.33
CA HIS A 278 15.25 23.56 -4.95
C HIS A 278 15.23 24.82 -5.82
N GLY A 279 16.18 25.74 -5.61
CA GLY A 279 16.23 26.99 -6.37
C GLY A 279 17.64 27.50 -6.57
N GLY A 280 17.89 28.09 -7.73
CA GLY A 280 19.21 28.60 -8.11
C GLY A 280 20.11 27.50 -8.69
N GLU A 281 21.39 27.61 -8.40
CA GLU A 281 22.38 26.64 -8.87
C GLU A 281 22.20 25.27 -8.20
N PRO A 282 22.53 24.17 -8.90
CA PRO A 282 22.57 22.85 -8.28
C PRO A 282 23.58 22.83 -7.12
N GLU A 283 23.33 21.96 -6.14
CA GLU A 283 24.30 21.71 -5.09
C GLU A 283 25.64 21.26 -5.70
N PRO A 284 26.78 21.85 -5.23
CA PRO A 284 28.06 21.43 -5.71
C PRO A 284 28.33 19.95 -5.35
N PRO A 285 29.19 19.26 -6.13
CA PRO A 285 29.57 17.89 -5.83
C PRO A 285 30.14 17.73 -4.42
N ALA A 286 29.93 16.57 -3.81
CA ALA A 286 30.50 16.26 -2.51
C ALA A 286 32.02 16.48 -2.49
N GLY A 287 32.51 17.22 -1.49
CA GLY A 287 33.92 17.59 -1.36
C GLY A 287 34.31 18.89 -2.08
N TYR A 288 33.39 19.59 -2.75
CA TYR A 288 33.65 20.93 -3.28
C TYR A 288 33.76 21.93 -2.12
N THR A 289 34.85 22.69 -2.11
CA THR A 289 35.14 23.68 -1.05
C THR A 289 35.12 25.15 -1.56
N GLY A 290 34.75 25.34 -2.84
CA GLY A 290 34.60 26.67 -3.43
C GLY A 290 33.32 27.38 -3.02
N LEU A 291 33.22 28.67 -3.36
CA LEU A 291 32.00 29.44 -3.14
C LEU A 291 31.06 29.30 -4.34
N PRO A 292 29.71 29.35 -4.10
CA PRO A 292 28.73 29.35 -5.18
C PRO A 292 28.88 30.60 -6.06
N ALA A 293 28.44 30.50 -7.32
CA ALA A 293 28.46 31.66 -8.22
C ALA A 293 27.38 32.69 -7.81
N PRO A 294 27.68 33.98 -7.87
CA PRO A 294 26.77 35.05 -7.43
C PRO A 294 25.77 35.41 -8.54
N CYS A 295 24.85 34.51 -8.85
CA CYS A 295 23.86 34.70 -9.90
C CYS A 295 22.44 34.86 -9.35
N VAL A 296 21.59 35.62 -10.05
CA VAL A 296 20.15 35.63 -9.87
C VAL A 296 19.60 34.29 -10.34
N ALA A 297 18.83 33.59 -9.51
CA ALA A 297 18.26 32.29 -9.84
C ALA A 297 17.21 32.41 -10.95
N ASP A 298 17.34 31.63 -12.02
CA ASP A 298 16.41 31.58 -13.14
C ASP A 298 15.38 30.47 -13.03
N ARG A 299 15.53 29.53 -12.08
CA ARG A 299 14.60 28.45 -11.79
C ARG A 299 14.47 28.20 -10.29
N CYS A 300 13.25 27.86 -9.87
CA CYS A 300 12.98 27.31 -8.56
C CYS A 300 11.81 26.34 -8.64
N ARG A 301 11.96 25.17 -8.05
CA ARG A 301 10.94 24.11 -8.08
C ARG A 301 10.59 23.61 -6.68
N ILE A 302 9.35 23.23 -6.51
CA ILE A 302 8.86 22.51 -5.34
C ILE A 302 8.20 21.20 -5.78
N ILE A 303 8.24 20.20 -4.90
CA ILE A 303 7.46 18.96 -5.06
C ILE A 303 6.36 18.95 -3.99
N LEU A 304 5.13 18.78 -4.43
CA LEU A 304 3.93 18.77 -3.62
C LEU A 304 3.40 17.35 -3.46
N ASP A 305 2.95 17.02 -2.24
CA ASP A 305 2.15 15.84 -1.91
C ASP A 305 0.77 16.31 -1.43
N ARG A 306 -0.20 16.23 -2.31
CA ARG A 306 -1.59 16.57 -2.05
C ARG A 306 -2.38 15.30 -1.73
N ARG A 307 -2.88 15.16 -0.49
CA ARG A 307 -3.80 14.10 -0.09
C ARG A 307 -5.22 14.63 -0.10
N PHE A 308 -6.08 14.02 -0.90
CA PHE A 308 -7.44 14.48 -1.09
C PHE A 308 -8.47 13.40 -0.72
N LEU A 309 -9.69 13.84 -0.46
CA LEU A 309 -10.77 13.06 0.11
C LEU A 309 -11.62 12.43 -1.00
N ILE A 310 -12.42 11.44 -0.64
CA ILE A 310 -13.30 10.76 -1.61
C ILE A 310 -14.37 11.71 -2.18
N GLU A 311 -14.69 12.76 -1.44
CA GLU A 311 -15.64 13.80 -1.85
C GLU A 311 -15.03 14.84 -2.80
N GLU A 312 -13.71 14.81 -3.02
CA GLU A 312 -12.98 15.76 -3.87
C GLU A 312 -12.70 15.14 -5.25
N ALA A 313 -13.09 15.84 -6.31
CA ALA A 313 -12.69 15.45 -7.67
C ALA A 313 -11.26 15.91 -7.96
N VAL A 314 -10.42 15.04 -8.52
CA VAL A 314 -9.01 15.36 -8.80
C VAL A 314 -8.85 16.56 -9.75
N ALA A 315 -9.77 16.75 -10.68
CA ALA A 315 -9.76 17.92 -11.56
C ALA A 315 -9.91 19.25 -10.78
N GLU A 316 -10.75 19.26 -9.73
CA GLU A 316 -10.94 20.41 -8.84
C GLU A 316 -9.69 20.62 -7.96
N VAL A 317 -9.13 19.53 -7.42
CA VAL A 317 -7.86 19.54 -6.66
C VAL A 317 -6.73 20.18 -7.46
N LYS A 318 -6.61 19.82 -8.74
CA LYS A 318 -5.61 20.43 -9.65
C LYS A 318 -5.94 21.90 -9.98
N ALA A 319 -7.22 22.22 -10.14
CA ALA A 319 -7.66 23.60 -10.40
C ALA A 319 -7.37 24.54 -9.23
N GLU A 320 -7.45 24.07 -7.98
CA GLU A 320 -7.10 24.86 -6.79
C GLU A 320 -5.64 25.32 -6.81
N LEU A 321 -4.70 24.44 -7.14
CA LEU A 321 -3.30 24.81 -7.26
C LEU A 321 -3.09 25.80 -8.42
N ARG A 322 -3.76 25.59 -9.56
CA ARG A 322 -3.70 26.55 -10.67
C ARG A 322 -4.22 27.91 -10.24
N ALA A 323 -5.33 27.97 -9.51
CA ALA A 323 -5.87 29.23 -9.00
C ALA A 323 -4.90 29.98 -8.07
N VAL A 324 -4.10 29.26 -7.26
CA VAL A 324 -3.00 29.85 -6.48
C VAL A 324 -1.99 30.51 -7.41
N LEU A 325 -1.52 29.79 -8.42
CA LEU A 325 -0.50 30.28 -9.36
C LEU A 325 -1.02 31.44 -10.23
N ASP A 326 -2.27 31.39 -10.67
CA ASP A 326 -2.92 32.45 -11.44
C ASP A 326 -3.08 33.76 -10.62
N ARG A 327 -3.37 33.64 -9.32
CA ARG A 327 -3.40 34.81 -8.42
C ARG A 327 -2.03 35.45 -8.26
N VAL A 328 -0.96 34.65 -8.16
CA VAL A 328 0.40 35.16 -8.15
C VAL A 328 0.72 35.84 -9.48
N GLN A 329 0.38 35.20 -10.60
CA GLN A 329 0.62 35.73 -11.94
C GLN A 329 -0.06 37.08 -12.18
N SER A 330 -1.30 37.24 -11.69
CA SER A 330 -2.05 38.50 -11.84
C SER A 330 -1.44 39.68 -11.07
N ARG A 331 -0.66 39.41 -10.03
CA ARG A 331 -0.09 40.43 -9.14
C ARG A 331 1.42 40.64 -9.31
N ARG A 332 2.11 39.70 -10.00
CA ARG A 332 3.56 39.72 -10.10
C ARG A 332 4.04 39.75 -11.55
N PRO A 333 4.47 40.93 -12.06
CA PRO A 333 5.02 41.02 -13.40
C PRO A 333 6.20 40.08 -13.62
N GLY A 334 6.28 39.45 -14.80
CA GLY A 334 7.36 38.52 -15.14
C GLY A 334 7.17 37.08 -14.59
N PHE A 335 6.20 36.87 -13.70
CA PHE A 335 5.93 35.54 -13.16
C PHE A 335 5.47 34.57 -14.26
N SER A 336 6.16 33.45 -14.36
CA SER A 336 5.74 32.31 -15.18
C SER A 336 6.09 31.01 -14.47
N TYR A 337 5.35 29.96 -14.80
CA TYR A 337 5.48 28.66 -14.14
C TYR A 337 5.16 27.50 -15.08
N THR A 338 5.58 26.29 -14.66
CA THR A 338 5.10 25.02 -15.20
C THR A 338 4.63 24.12 -14.08
N ILE A 339 3.64 23.27 -14.37
CA ILE A 339 3.19 22.18 -13.49
C ILE A 339 3.43 20.86 -14.23
N ARG A 340 4.00 19.90 -13.53
CA ARG A 340 4.16 18.53 -14.02
C ARG A 340 3.54 17.56 -13.02
N ASP A 341 2.59 16.74 -13.48
CA ASP A 341 2.06 15.62 -12.69
C ASP A 341 3.13 14.55 -12.54
N LEU A 342 3.38 14.11 -11.30
CA LEU A 342 4.34 13.06 -11.00
C LEU A 342 3.63 11.75 -10.68
N PHE A 343 2.54 11.81 -9.90
CA PHE A 343 1.81 10.65 -9.45
C PHE A 343 0.37 11.02 -9.10
N GLU A 344 -0.57 10.16 -9.47
CA GLU A 344 -2.00 10.38 -9.19
C GLU A 344 -2.67 9.05 -8.86
N VAL A 345 -3.38 9.04 -7.73
CA VAL A 345 -4.25 7.94 -7.31
C VAL A 345 -5.56 8.49 -6.81
N GLN A 346 -6.66 7.97 -7.33
CA GLN A 346 -8.00 8.30 -6.87
C GLN A 346 -8.28 7.62 -5.51
N PRO A 347 -9.06 8.24 -4.62
CA PRO A 347 -9.52 7.59 -3.40
C PRO A 347 -10.43 6.41 -3.73
N THR A 348 -10.47 5.42 -2.87
CA THR A 348 -11.38 4.28 -3.00
C THR A 348 -11.97 3.91 -1.64
N GLN A 349 -13.18 3.36 -1.67
CA GLN A 349 -13.85 2.82 -0.48
C GLN A 349 -14.79 1.69 -0.87
N THR A 350 -14.63 0.57 -0.17
CA THR A 350 -15.56 -0.56 -0.22
C THR A 350 -16.73 -0.31 0.73
N SER A 351 -17.93 -0.65 0.28
CA SER A 351 -19.14 -0.54 1.12
C SER A 351 -19.04 -1.47 2.35
N ARG A 352 -19.53 -1.02 3.49
CA ARG A 352 -19.69 -1.87 4.68
C ARG A 352 -20.62 -3.06 4.47
N ASP A 353 -21.54 -2.95 3.49
CA ASP A 353 -22.47 -4.01 3.13
C ASP A 353 -21.89 -5.00 2.13
N ALA A 354 -20.67 -4.83 1.67
CA ALA A 354 -20.00 -5.76 0.77
C ALA A 354 -19.84 -7.14 1.45
N PRO A 355 -20.03 -8.23 0.72
CA PRO A 355 -19.93 -9.58 1.29
C PRO A 355 -18.63 -9.83 2.03
N ILE A 356 -17.48 -9.41 1.46
CA ILE A 356 -16.16 -9.58 2.09
C ILE A 356 -16.06 -8.82 3.42
N VAL A 357 -16.69 -7.64 3.53
CA VAL A 357 -16.67 -6.83 4.75
C VAL A 357 -17.48 -7.49 5.85
N ARG A 358 -18.70 -7.95 5.54
CA ARG A 358 -19.57 -8.65 6.50
C ARG A 358 -18.94 -9.94 6.98
N SER A 359 -18.46 -10.78 6.05
CA SER A 359 -17.81 -12.05 6.38
C SER A 359 -16.59 -11.83 7.28
N THR A 360 -15.76 -10.81 6.98
CA THR A 360 -14.59 -10.48 7.81
C THR A 360 -15.00 -9.96 9.19
N ALA A 361 -16.04 -9.11 9.29
CA ALA A 361 -16.52 -8.61 10.57
C ALA A 361 -17.04 -9.74 11.47
N ASP A 362 -17.84 -10.66 10.92
CA ASP A 362 -18.33 -11.83 11.65
C ASP A 362 -17.18 -12.74 12.09
N ALA A 363 -16.15 -12.92 11.26
CA ALA A 363 -14.98 -13.71 11.59
C ALA A 363 -14.14 -13.05 12.71
N ILE A 364 -13.95 -11.73 12.68
CA ILE A 364 -13.28 -10.97 13.76
C ILE A 364 -14.01 -11.18 15.09
N GLU A 365 -15.34 -11.02 15.11
CA GLU A 365 -16.13 -11.21 16.33
C GLU A 365 -15.99 -12.63 16.89
N ARG A 366 -15.98 -13.66 16.02
CA ARG A 366 -15.78 -15.05 16.44
C ARG A 366 -14.38 -15.33 17.00
N VAL A 367 -13.33 -14.76 16.40
CA VAL A 367 -11.94 -15.03 16.80
C VAL A 367 -11.53 -14.18 18.00
N LEU A 368 -11.88 -12.88 18.00
CA LEU A 368 -11.40 -11.92 18.99
C LEU A 368 -12.41 -11.62 20.08
N GLY A 369 -13.68 -12.04 19.93
CA GLY A 369 -14.75 -11.75 20.89
C GLY A 369 -15.15 -10.27 20.94
N GLN A 370 -14.84 -9.50 19.92
CA GLN A 370 -15.14 -8.07 19.84
C GLN A 370 -15.60 -7.66 18.44
N VAL A 371 -16.41 -6.61 18.37
CA VAL A 371 -16.90 -6.07 17.10
C VAL A 371 -15.74 -5.44 16.33
N ALA A 372 -15.70 -5.69 15.03
CA ALA A 372 -14.70 -5.12 14.14
C ALA A 372 -14.77 -3.58 14.10
N ASP A 373 -13.61 -2.92 14.14
CA ASP A 373 -13.50 -1.49 13.85
C ASP A 373 -13.33 -1.27 12.33
N TYR A 374 -14.01 -0.27 11.78
CA TYR A 374 -13.91 0.07 10.36
C TYR A 374 -13.04 1.28 10.19
N VAL A 375 -11.99 1.15 9.39
CA VAL A 375 -11.01 2.21 9.17
C VAL A 375 -10.79 2.46 7.67
N VAL A 376 -10.14 3.58 7.37
CA VAL A 376 -9.64 3.92 6.04
C VAL A 376 -8.19 4.36 6.20
N SER A 377 -7.32 3.88 5.31
CA SER A 377 -5.90 4.21 5.34
C SER A 377 -5.66 5.69 4.99
N PRO A 378 -4.75 6.37 5.68
CA PRO A 378 -4.30 7.71 5.31
C PRO A 378 -3.38 7.70 4.09
N GLY A 379 -2.70 6.59 3.84
CA GLY A 379 -1.87 6.29 2.66
C GLY A 379 -2.66 5.63 1.54
N THR A 380 -1.97 5.11 0.55
CA THR A 380 -2.54 4.31 -0.55
C THR A 380 -1.91 2.92 -0.54
N TYR A 381 -2.65 1.92 -1.00
CA TYR A 381 -2.17 0.55 -1.16
C TYR A 381 -2.81 -0.09 -2.41
N ASP A 382 -2.52 -1.34 -2.69
CA ASP A 382 -2.87 -2.02 -3.95
C ASP A 382 -4.36 -2.02 -4.33
N GLN A 383 -5.28 -1.76 -3.40
CA GLN A 383 -6.71 -1.60 -3.71
C GLN A 383 -6.96 -0.56 -4.80
N LYS A 384 -6.11 0.48 -4.91
CA LYS A 384 -6.16 1.51 -5.96
C LYS A 384 -6.27 0.93 -7.38
N HIS A 385 -5.48 -0.10 -7.66
CA HIS A 385 -5.43 -0.74 -8.98
C HIS A 385 -6.50 -1.81 -9.14
N ILE A 386 -6.80 -2.55 -8.08
CA ILE A 386 -7.88 -3.56 -8.07
C ILE A 386 -9.22 -2.89 -8.35
N ASP A 387 -9.50 -1.74 -7.74
CA ASP A 387 -10.70 -0.95 -7.96
C ASP A 387 -10.72 -0.31 -9.35
N ARG A 388 -9.65 0.39 -9.75
CA ARG A 388 -9.67 1.26 -10.93
C ARG A 388 -9.39 0.53 -12.24
N ILE A 389 -8.46 -0.39 -12.24
CA ILE A 389 -8.08 -1.18 -13.42
C ILE A 389 -8.87 -2.49 -13.42
N GLY A 390 -8.83 -3.24 -12.33
CA GLY A 390 -9.54 -4.50 -12.16
C GLY A 390 -11.07 -4.35 -12.11
N ARG A 391 -11.57 -3.15 -11.75
CA ARG A 391 -13.00 -2.84 -11.60
C ARG A 391 -13.71 -3.69 -10.54
N LEU A 392 -12.95 -4.17 -9.57
CA LEU A 392 -13.45 -5.00 -8.48
C LEU A 392 -13.61 -4.16 -7.21
N LYS A 393 -14.85 -3.97 -6.78
CA LYS A 393 -15.22 -3.16 -5.60
C LYS A 393 -15.19 -3.95 -4.29
N ASN A 394 -15.26 -5.26 -4.34
CA ASN A 394 -15.33 -6.14 -3.16
C ASN A 394 -13.90 -6.51 -2.72
N CYS A 395 -13.17 -5.51 -2.25
CA CYS A 395 -11.76 -5.59 -1.86
C CYS A 395 -11.55 -4.82 -0.56
N ILE A 396 -10.86 -5.41 0.40
CA ILE A 396 -10.50 -4.82 1.68
C ILE A 396 -9.03 -5.04 2.00
N ALA A 397 -8.47 -4.22 2.89
CA ALA A 397 -7.25 -4.61 3.60
C ALA A 397 -7.60 -5.13 5.00
N TYR A 398 -7.00 -6.26 5.35
CA TYR A 398 -7.13 -6.91 6.66
C TYR A 398 -5.92 -7.80 6.93
N GLY A 399 -5.14 -7.52 7.95
CA GLY A 399 -3.97 -8.32 8.27
C GLY A 399 -3.38 -7.99 9.66
N PRO A 400 -2.35 -8.74 10.07
CA PRO A 400 -1.64 -8.49 11.32
C PRO A 400 -0.75 -7.26 11.22
N GLY A 401 -0.27 -6.81 12.36
CA GLY A 401 0.68 -5.72 12.43
C GLY A 401 0.04 -4.35 12.65
N LEU A 402 0.89 -3.38 12.89
CA LEU A 402 0.52 -2.03 13.29
C LEU A 402 1.14 -1.04 12.31
N LEU A 403 0.34 -0.31 11.56
CA LEU A 403 0.78 0.60 10.50
C LEU A 403 1.88 1.60 10.95
N HIS A 404 1.86 2.02 12.20
CA HIS A 404 2.87 2.95 12.73
C HIS A 404 4.27 2.32 12.92
N LEU A 405 4.39 0.98 12.83
CA LEU A 405 5.66 0.27 12.84
C LEU A 405 6.24 0.10 11.43
N ALA A 406 5.40 0.23 10.40
CA ALA A 406 5.85 0.15 9.02
C ALA A 406 6.91 1.22 8.72
N HIS A 407 7.93 0.84 7.97
CA HIS A 407 9.05 1.71 7.56
C HIS A 407 9.94 2.22 8.70
N GLN A 408 9.68 1.83 9.97
CA GLN A 408 10.50 2.21 11.12
C GLN A 408 11.70 1.27 11.29
N PRO A 409 12.79 1.70 11.94
CA PRO A 409 13.81 0.77 12.45
C PRO A 409 13.20 -0.17 13.50
N ASP A 410 13.78 -1.36 13.63
CA ASP A 410 13.29 -2.43 14.51
C ASP A 410 11.80 -2.79 14.28
N GLU A 411 11.36 -2.70 13.03
CA GLU A 411 10.04 -3.13 12.60
C GLU A 411 9.78 -4.59 13.03
N TRP A 412 8.56 -4.87 13.50
CA TRP A 412 8.19 -6.21 13.96
C TRP A 412 6.71 -6.52 13.69
N VAL A 413 6.39 -7.81 13.70
CA VAL A 413 5.00 -8.30 13.71
C VAL A 413 4.78 -9.26 14.88
N GLY A 414 3.61 -9.18 15.53
CA GLY A 414 3.23 -10.10 16.60
C GLY A 414 2.87 -11.48 16.07
N VAL A 415 3.44 -12.54 16.64
CA VAL A 415 3.11 -13.93 16.26
C VAL A 415 1.64 -14.22 16.55
N GLN A 416 1.14 -13.80 17.71
CA GLN A 416 -0.27 -13.98 18.05
C GLN A 416 -1.18 -13.19 17.11
N ASP A 417 -0.78 -11.99 16.67
CA ASP A 417 -1.55 -11.20 15.70
C ASP A 417 -1.61 -11.91 14.33
N MET A 418 -0.50 -12.54 13.90
CA MET A 418 -0.51 -13.36 12.68
C MET A 418 -1.42 -14.58 12.81
N VAL A 419 -1.40 -15.29 13.94
CA VAL A 419 -2.27 -16.44 14.21
C VAL A 419 -3.75 -16.03 14.19
N ASP A 420 -4.09 -14.96 14.90
CA ASP A 420 -5.48 -14.46 14.97
C ASP A 420 -5.96 -14.00 13.59
N SER A 421 -5.13 -13.28 12.84
CA SER A 421 -5.46 -12.85 11.48
C SER A 421 -5.61 -14.03 10.52
N ALA A 422 -4.78 -15.07 10.65
CA ALA A 422 -4.94 -16.29 9.88
C ALA A 422 -6.27 -17.00 10.19
N LYS A 423 -6.68 -17.04 11.46
CA LYS A 423 -7.99 -17.60 11.87
C LYS A 423 -9.13 -16.83 11.23
N VAL A 424 -9.09 -15.50 11.27
CA VAL A 424 -10.11 -14.64 10.64
C VAL A 424 -10.17 -14.90 9.13
N MET A 425 -9.04 -14.87 8.43
CA MET A 425 -8.98 -15.12 6.98
C MET A 425 -9.48 -16.51 6.60
N ALA A 426 -9.18 -17.53 7.40
CA ALA A 426 -9.67 -18.90 7.17
C ALA A 426 -11.18 -19.02 7.38
N LEU A 427 -11.76 -18.32 8.37
CA LEU A 427 -13.21 -18.27 8.58
C LEU A 427 -13.93 -17.53 7.44
N VAL A 428 -13.31 -16.49 6.88
CA VAL A 428 -13.82 -15.82 5.67
C VAL A 428 -13.88 -16.78 4.49
N LEU A 429 -12.84 -17.60 4.27
CA LEU A 429 -12.88 -18.64 3.25
C LEU A 429 -14.02 -19.65 3.51
N GLN A 430 -14.19 -20.06 4.77
CA GLN A 430 -15.24 -21.01 5.17
C GLN A 430 -16.65 -20.45 4.93
N ASP A 431 -16.85 -19.15 5.09
CA ASP A 431 -18.13 -18.47 4.89
C ASP A 431 -18.44 -18.28 3.41
N LEU A 432 -17.45 -17.86 2.61
CA LEU A 432 -17.65 -17.49 1.20
C LEU A 432 -17.54 -18.66 0.22
N LEU A 433 -16.82 -19.73 0.56
CA LEU A 433 -16.52 -20.84 -0.35
C LEU A 433 -17.18 -22.19 0.04
N ARG A 434 -18.29 -22.15 0.73
CA ARG A 434 -18.96 -23.34 1.23
C ARG A 434 -20.31 -23.64 0.58
#